data_4ad3680f00a832ac122d89c61543b9a5
#
_entry.id   4ad3680f00a832ac122d89c61543b9a5
#
_cell.length_a   1.000
_cell.length_b   1.000
_cell.length_c   1.000
_cell.angle_alpha   90.00
_cell.angle_beta   90.00
_cell.angle_gamma   90.00
#
_symmetry.space_group_name_H-M   'P 1'
#
loop_
_entity.id
_entity.type
_entity.pdbx_description
1 polymer ?
#
loop_
_entity_poly.entity_id
_entity_poly.type
_entity_poly.pdbx_seq_one_letter_code
_entity_poly.pdbx_strand_id
1 'polypeptide(L)'
;MSTRLGSHTSPGIDYPDRDGQPRSDNTLQFQWIVTIKEGLEALFRDRPDVFVAGDLLWYPVEGDNKTRTAPDTLVAFGRPKGYRGSYRRWEEGGIAPQVVFEVLSPGNRFGELLRKFKFYERFGVEEYYIYDPDRNDLVAYRREGEVLVEIAEPNGLVSPRLGVRFELTEDSFEILGPDGRRFQTYVELARERDELQTRADRLADRLRALGINPDES
;
A
#
# COMPACT_ATOMS: atom_id res chain seq x y z
N MET A 1 -29.73 -10.62 4.55
CA MET A 1 -29.52 -10.84 6.00
C MET A 1 -28.02 -10.93 6.21
N SER A 2 -27.42 -9.86 6.76
CA SER A 2 -25.96 -9.77 6.97
C SER A 2 -25.66 -10.34 8.35
N THR A 3 -25.01 -11.49 8.37
CA THR A 3 -24.57 -12.14 9.63
C THR A 3 -23.37 -11.38 10.15
N ARG A 4 -23.52 -10.58 11.20
CA ARG A 4 -22.42 -10.05 11.98
C ARG A 4 -21.69 -11.23 12.63
N LEU A 5 -20.48 -11.51 12.20
CA LEU A 5 -19.54 -12.37 12.92
C LEU A 5 -19.25 -11.69 14.28
N GLY A 6 -19.63 -12.37 15.35
CA GLY A 6 -19.46 -11.88 16.72
C GLY A 6 -17.97 -11.73 17.03
N SER A 7 -17.58 -10.54 17.48
CA SER A 7 -16.25 -10.26 18.01
C SER A 7 -16.04 -11.01 19.32
N HIS A 8 -15.20 -12.05 19.30
CA HIS A 8 -14.62 -12.60 20.52
C HIS A 8 -13.47 -11.70 20.96
N THR A 9 -13.79 -10.63 21.68
CA THR A 9 -12.78 -9.86 22.40
C THR A 9 -12.74 -10.35 23.85
N SER A 10 -11.54 -10.65 24.35
CA SER A 10 -11.32 -10.92 25.78
C SER A 10 -11.90 -9.74 26.58
N PRO A 11 -12.73 -9.99 27.63
CA PRO A 11 -13.38 -8.91 28.38
C PRO A 11 -12.33 -8.01 29.03
N GLY A 12 -12.33 -6.72 28.73
CA GLY A 12 -11.62 -5.70 29.48
C GLY A 12 -10.42 -5.04 28.83
N ILE A 13 -10.02 -5.42 27.59
CA ILE A 13 -8.92 -4.75 26.88
C ILE A 13 -9.49 -3.90 25.76
N ASP A 14 -9.24 -2.60 25.80
CA ASP A 14 -9.56 -1.66 24.73
C ASP A 14 -8.45 -1.66 23.67
N TYR A 15 -8.84 -1.78 22.40
CA TYR A 15 -7.94 -1.71 21.24
C TYR A 15 -8.27 -0.44 20.43
N PRO A 16 -7.62 0.69 20.74
CA PRO A 16 -7.87 1.93 20.03
C PRO A 16 -7.64 1.79 18.52
N ASP A 17 -8.48 2.47 17.74
CA ASP A 17 -8.31 2.61 16.29
C ASP A 17 -7.33 3.75 15.93
N ARG A 18 -6.78 4.45 16.93
CA ARG A 18 -5.80 5.54 16.78
C ARG A 18 -4.76 5.45 17.89
N ASP A 19 -3.52 5.81 17.56
CA ASP A 19 -2.39 5.80 18.52
C ASP A 19 -2.33 7.04 19.40
N GLY A 20 -3.13 8.07 19.09
CA GLY A 20 -3.18 9.33 19.84
C GLY A 20 -2.00 10.28 19.55
N GLN A 21 -1.12 9.94 18.60
CA GLN A 21 0.00 10.80 18.22
C GLN A 21 -0.44 11.87 17.22
N PRO A 22 0.11 13.11 17.31
CA PRO A 22 -0.06 14.09 16.25
C PRO A 22 0.57 13.59 14.96
N ARG A 23 -0.18 13.62 13.88
CA ARG A 23 0.33 13.34 12.53
C ARG A 23 0.82 14.66 11.95
N SER A 24 2.12 14.75 11.69
CA SER A 24 2.71 15.84 10.90
C SER A 24 3.56 15.23 9.80
N ASP A 25 2.90 14.61 8.82
CA ASP A 25 3.56 14.14 7.62
C ASP A 25 3.88 15.37 6.76
N ASN A 26 5.03 15.36 6.07
CA ASN A 26 5.26 16.35 5.04
C ASN A 26 4.39 15.99 3.81
N THR A 27 4.14 16.98 2.95
CA THR A 27 3.27 16.80 1.78
C THR A 27 3.79 15.74 0.81
N LEU A 28 5.12 15.58 0.71
CA LEU A 28 5.77 14.62 -0.18
C LEU A 28 5.59 13.18 0.34
N GLN A 29 5.83 12.96 1.64
CA GLN A 29 5.59 11.68 2.29
C GLN A 29 4.14 11.23 2.10
N PHE A 30 3.19 12.11 2.44
CA PHE A 30 1.76 11.81 2.30
C PHE A 30 1.36 11.47 0.86
N GLN A 31 1.90 12.22 -0.11
CA GLN A 31 1.66 11.93 -1.53
C GLN A 31 2.13 10.52 -1.91
N TRP A 32 3.30 10.09 -1.43
CA TRP A 32 3.82 8.75 -1.70
C TRP A 32 3.00 7.66 -1.01
N ILE A 33 2.61 7.86 0.25
CA ILE A 33 1.73 6.92 0.96
C ILE A 33 0.43 6.70 0.17
N VAL A 34 -0.21 7.79 -0.27
CA VAL A 34 -1.44 7.71 -1.07
C VAL A 34 -1.19 7.03 -2.40
N THR A 35 -0.12 7.38 -3.11
CA THR A 35 0.21 6.80 -4.43
C THR A 35 0.44 5.29 -4.32
N ILE A 36 1.19 4.84 -3.33
CA ILE A 36 1.45 3.41 -3.08
C ILE A 36 0.15 2.70 -2.72
N LYS A 37 -0.58 3.22 -1.74
CA LYS A 37 -1.83 2.61 -1.25
C LYS A 37 -2.88 2.50 -2.36
N GLU A 38 -3.15 3.57 -3.07
CA GLU A 38 -4.18 3.58 -4.14
C GLU A 38 -3.73 2.78 -5.36
N GLY A 39 -2.44 2.82 -5.71
CA GLY A 39 -1.88 2.00 -6.79
C GLY A 39 -2.02 0.50 -6.50
N LEU A 40 -1.73 0.07 -5.28
CA LEU A 40 -1.93 -1.33 -4.85
C LEU A 40 -3.41 -1.71 -4.80
N GLU A 41 -4.28 -0.82 -4.35
CA GLU A 41 -5.72 -1.07 -4.32
C GLU A 41 -6.29 -1.21 -5.74
N ALA A 42 -5.83 -0.38 -6.67
CA ALA A 42 -6.19 -0.47 -8.09
C ALA A 42 -5.64 -1.76 -8.74
N LEU A 43 -4.39 -2.14 -8.41
CA LEU A 43 -3.78 -3.39 -8.89
C LEU A 43 -4.60 -4.61 -8.47
N PHE A 44 -5.04 -4.64 -7.23
CA PHE A 44 -5.82 -5.76 -6.67
C PHE A 44 -7.33 -5.53 -6.68
N ARG A 45 -7.87 -4.59 -7.51
CA ARG A 45 -9.31 -4.27 -7.54
C ARG A 45 -10.19 -5.50 -7.76
N ASP A 46 -9.76 -6.42 -8.62
CA ASP A 46 -10.48 -7.63 -9.01
C ASP A 46 -10.14 -8.84 -8.12
N ARG A 47 -9.35 -8.64 -7.06
CA ARG A 47 -8.98 -9.65 -6.07
C ARG A 47 -9.69 -9.37 -4.74
N PRO A 48 -10.85 -10.01 -4.50
CA PRO A 48 -11.63 -9.78 -3.26
C PRO A 48 -10.93 -10.31 -2.00
N ASP A 49 -9.93 -11.15 -2.18
CA ASP A 49 -9.12 -11.81 -1.15
C ASP A 49 -7.82 -11.06 -0.83
N VAL A 50 -7.65 -9.83 -1.33
CA VAL A 50 -6.48 -8.99 -1.02
C VAL A 50 -6.93 -7.70 -0.36
N PHE A 51 -6.52 -7.54 0.89
CA PHE A 51 -6.79 -6.34 1.67
C PHE A 51 -5.58 -5.39 1.62
N VAL A 52 -5.83 -4.14 1.28
CA VAL A 52 -4.85 -3.06 1.28
C VAL A 52 -5.33 -1.95 2.21
N ALA A 53 -4.45 -1.43 3.05
CA ALA A 53 -4.75 -0.31 3.91
C ALA A 53 -3.56 0.63 4.07
N GLY A 54 -3.84 1.92 4.28
CA GLY A 54 -2.86 2.92 4.69
C GLY A 54 -3.07 3.31 6.13
N ASP A 55 -1.98 3.50 6.88
CA ASP A 55 -1.95 4.05 8.24
C ASP A 55 -2.94 3.38 9.19
N LEU A 56 -3.03 2.07 9.10
CA LEU A 56 -3.93 1.26 9.89
C LEU A 56 -3.20 0.60 11.05
N LEU A 57 -3.65 0.82 12.29
CA LEU A 57 -3.09 0.17 13.46
C LEU A 57 -3.21 -1.36 13.34
N TRP A 58 -2.07 -2.02 13.45
CA TRP A 58 -1.97 -3.47 13.46
C TRP A 58 -1.61 -3.99 14.86
N TYR A 59 -2.49 -4.86 15.37
CA TYR A 59 -2.33 -5.60 16.62
C TYR A 59 -2.04 -7.07 16.33
N PRO A 60 -0.81 -7.56 16.57
CA PRO A 60 -0.44 -8.94 16.26
C PRO A 60 -0.83 -9.95 17.33
N VAL A 61 -1.06 -9.51 18.58
CA VAL A 61 -1.27 -10.37 19.75
C VAL A 61 -2.56 -10.01 20.45
N GLU A 62 -3.48 -10.98 20.57
CA GLU A 62 -4.69 -10.83 21.37
C GLU A 62 -4.31 -10.70 22.86
N GLY A 63 -4.98 -9.79 23.55
CA GLY A 63 -4.69 -9.52 24.97
C GLY A 63 -3.59 -8.48 25.20
N ASP A 64 -2.90 -8.03 24.14
CA ASP A 64 -1.85 -7.00 24.23
C ASP A 64 -2.16 -5.82 23.30
N ASN A 65 -2.67 -4.73 23.88
CA ASN A 65 -2.94 -3.51 23.15
C ASN A 65 -1.74 -2.54 23.08
N LYS A 66 -0.60 -2.90 23.68
CA LYS A 66 0.63 -2.09 23.67
C LYS A 66 1.54 -2.46 22.51
N THR A 67 1.63 -3.76 22.20
CA THR A 67 2.37 -4.26 21.04
C THR A 67 1.57 -3.99 19.78
N ARG A 68 1.86 -2.86 19.14
CA ARG A 68 1.19 -2.39 17.93
C ARG A 68 2.08 -1.48 17.10
N THR A 69 1.77 -1.37 15.82
CA THR A 69 2.35 -0.38 14.92
C THR A 69 1.33 0.01 13.85
N ALA A 70 1.50 1.14 13.21
CA ALA A 70 0.76 1.52 12.01
C ALA A 70 1.75 1.63 10.85
N PRO A 71 1.74 0.68 9.91
CA PRO A 71 2.48 0.81 8.67
C PRO A 71 1.88 1.92 7.80
N ASP A 72 2.71 2.64 7.05
CA ASP A 72 2.23 3.63 6.10
C ASP A 72 1.36 2.97 5.01
N THR A 73 1.74 1.76 4.56
CA THR A 73 0.86 0.90 3.75
C THR A 73 1.09 -0.56 4.10
N LEU A 74 0.01 -1.33 4.19
CA LEU A 74 0.06 -2.77 4.38
C LEU A 74 -0.79 -3.51 3.35
N VAL A 75 -0.36 -4.74 3.01
CA VAL A 75 -1.13 -5.67 2.16
C VAL A 75 -1.25 -7.01 2.86
N ALA A 76 -2.49 -7.51 2.95
CA ALA A 76 -2.80 -8.82 3.52
C ALA A 76 -3.53 -9.69 2.51
N PHE A 77 -2.83 -10.69 1.99
CA PHE A 77 -3.40 -11.71 1.10
C PHE A 77 -4.20 -12.74 1.89
N GLY A 78 -5.26 -13.24 1.30
CA GLY A 78 -6.20 -14.16 1.95
C GLY A 78 -7.17 -13.44 2.91
N ARG A 79 -7.25 -12.10 2.83
CA ARG A 79 -8.17 -11.30 3.64
C ARG A 79 -9.15 -10.54 2.77
N PRO A 80 -10.46 -10.57 3.09
CA PRO A 80 -11.46 -9.85 2.31
C PRO A 80 -11.25 -8.35 2.41
N LYS A 81 -11.60 -7.64 1.33
CA LYS A 81 -11.72 -6.18 1.36
C LYS A 81 -12.77 -5.72 2.36
N GLY A 82 -12.73 -4.46 2.76
CA GLY A 82 -13.76 -3.87 3.62
C GLY A 82 -13.18 -3.01 4.73
N TYR A 83 -14.07 -2.29 5.40
CA TYR A 83 -13.71 -1.38 6.49
C TYR A 83 -13.20 -2.13 7.72
N ARG A 84 -12.12 -1.62 8.31
CA ARG A 84 -11.58 -1.99 9.61
C ARG A 84 -11.15 -0.73 10.37
N GLY A 85 -11.44 -0.65 11.65
CA GLY A 85 -10.87 0.38 12.53
C GLY A 85 -9.41 0.11 12.86
N SER A 86 -9.04 -1.17 12.96
CA SER A 86 -7.67 -1.66 13.17
C SER A 86 -7.53 -3.08 12.60
N TYR A 87 -6.29 -3.49 12.27
CA TYR A 87 -5.98 -4.84 11.83
C TYR A 87 -5.63 -5.70 13.04
N ARG A 88 -6.57 -6.51 13.50
CA ARG A 88 -6.40 -7.42 14.66
C ARG A 88 -6.16 -8.82 14.14
N ARG A 89 -4.92 -9.30 14.22
CA ARG A 89 -4.52 -10.56 13.58
C ARG A 89 -5.42 -11.75 13.92
N TRP A 90 -5.91 -11.85 15.15
CA TRP A 90 -6.81 -12.94 15.58
C TRP A 90 -8.21 -12.86 14.95
N GLU A 91 -8.69 -11.67 14.60
CA GLU A 91 -9.94 -11.47 13.84
C GLU A 91 -9.74 -11.72 12.34
N GLU A 92 -8.48 -11.73 11.91
CA GLU A 92 -8.05 -11.94 10.52
C GLU A 92 -7.55 -13.38 10.26
N GLY A 93 -8.06 -14.36 11.03
CA GLY A 93 -7.69 -15.76 10.87
C GLY A 93 -6.23 -16.08 11.19
N GLY A 94 -5.57 -15.26 12.02
CA GLY A 94 -4.17 -15.42 12.36
C GLY A 94 -3.20 -14.96 11.27
N ILE A 95 -3.69 -14.38 10.17
CA ILE A 95 -2.87 -13.92 9.04
C ILE A 95 -2.25 -12.56 9.41
N ALA A 96 -0.93 -12.45 9.28
CA ALA A 96 -0.24 -11.17 9.34
C ALA A 96 -0.25 -10.48 7.97
N PRO A 97 -0.14 -9.14 7.89
CA PRO A 97 0.18 -8.48 6.63
C PRO A 97 1.49 -9.04 6.06
N GLN A 98 1.47 -9.47 4.81
CA GLN A 98 2.66 -10.06 4.18
C GLN A 98 3.58 -8.98 3.61
N VAL A 99 3.03 -7.85 3.17
CA VAL A 99 3.83 -6.76 2.60
C VAL A 99 3.54 -5.47 3.34
N VAL A 100 4.61 -4.74 3.65
CA VAL A 100 4.56 -3.46 4.34
C VAL A 100 5.45 -2.44 3.63
N PHE A 101 4.95 -1.22 3.52
CA PHE A 101 5.72 -0.06 3.07
C PHE A 101 5.79 0.98 4.19
N GLU A 102 6.95 1.60 4.29
CA GLU A 102 7.20 2.82 5.08
C GLU A 102 7.77 3.88 4.15
N VAL A 103 7.26 5.09 4.24
CA VAL A 103 7.75 6.25 3.51
C VAL A 103 8.36 7.21 4.50
N LEU A 104 9.64 7.51 4.35
CA LEU A 104 10.35 8.34 5.32
C LEU A 104 9.98 9.81 5.18
N SER A 105 10.05 10.51 6.30
CA SER A 105 10.04 11.96 6.40
C SER A 105 11.26 12.44 7.20
N PRO A 106 11.63 13.72 7.08
CA PRO A 106 12.77 14.27 7.83
C PRO A 106 12.67 14.11 9.36
N GLY A 107 11.46 13.86 9.87
CA GLY A 107 11.20 13.64 11.30
C GLY A 107 11.45 12.20 11.78
N ASN A 108 11.61 11.23 10.89
CA ASN A 108 11.80 9.83 11.28
C ASN A 108 13.11 9.64 12.03
N ARG A 109 13.03 8.93 13.15
CA ARG A 109 14.19 8.64 14.00
C ARG A 109 14.66 7.21 13.74
N PHE A 110 15.97 7.01 13.66
CA PHE A 110 16.57 5.68 13.48
C PHE A 110 16.03 4.63 14.46
N GLY A 111 15.86 5.00 15.73
CA GLY A 111 15.31 4.09 16.74
C GLY A 111 13.85 3.67 16.50
N GLU A 112 13.07 4.49 15.80
CA GLU A 112 11.70 4.16 15.40
C GLU A 112 11.70 3.15 14.25
N LEU A 113 12.49 3.40 13.22
CA LEU A 113 12.66 2.47 12.10
C LEU A 113 13.15 1.10 12.57
N LEU A 114 14.11 1.08 13.48
CA LEU A 114 14.61 -0.16 14.06
C LEU A 114 13.52 -0.91 14.87
N ARG A 115 12.65 -0.19 15.61
CA ARG A 115 11.53 -0.81 16.32
C ARG A 115 10.52 -1.39 15.33
N LYS A 116 10.16 -0.65 14.25
CA LYS A 116 9.28 -1.12 13.18
C LYS A 116 9.87 -2.35 12.49
N PHE A 117 11.15 -2.31 12.11
CA PHE A 117 11.86 -3.46 11.52
C PHE A 117 11.74 -4.72 12.38
N LYS A 118 12.12 -4.63 13.67
CA LYS A 118 12.01 -5.75 14.61
C LYS A 118 10.57 -6.25 14.80
N PHE A 119 9.62 -5.35 14.76
CA PHE A 119 8.21 -5.70 14.84
C PHE A 119 7.79 -6.49 13.60
N TYR A 120 8.11 -6.01 12.38
CA TYR A 120 7.75 -6.68 11.13
C TYR A 120 8.46 -8.03 11.00
N GLU A 121 9.72 -8.10 11.38
CA GLU A 121 10.46 -9.36 11.42
C GLU A 121 9.78 -10.36 12.36
N ARG A 122 9.52 -9.96 13.60
CA ARG A 122 8.93 -10.82 14.63
C ARG A 122 7.54 -11.33 14.26
N PHE A 123 6.72 -10.52 13.60
CA PHE A 123 5.32 -10.84 13.38
C PHE A 123 5.00 -11.35 11.96
N GLY A 124 6.03 -11.66 11.17
CA GLY A 124 5.86 -12.48 9.98
C GLY A 124 5.61 -11.71 8.69
N VAL A 125 5.99 -10.42 8.62
CA VAL A 125 6.04 -9.70 7.34
C VAL A 125 7.02 -10.42 6.41
N GLU A 126 6.65 -10.59 5.15
CA GLU A 126 7.45 -11.30 4.16
C GLU A 126 8.27 -10.36 3.29
N GLU A 127 7.71 -9.19 2.97
CA GLU A 127 8.36 -8.14 2.19
C GLU A 127 8.19 -6.79 2.90
N TYR A 128 9.29 -6.12 3.14
CA TYR A 128 9.31 -4.81 3.80
C TYR A 128 10.10 -3.81 2.97
N TYR A 129 9.46 -2.72 2.58
CA TYR A 129 10.00 -1.69 1.73
C TYR A 129 10.03 -0.36 2.47
N ILE A 130 11.17 0.33 2.42
CA ILE A 130 11.35 1.66 3.00
C ILE A 130 11.79 2.59 1.87
N TYR A 131 11.00 3.61 1.61
CA TYR A 131 11.33 4.62 0.62
C TYR A 131 11.60 5.97 1.28
N ASP A 132 12.74 6.57 0.96
CA ASP A 132 13.12 7.94 1.35
C ASP A 132 12.93 8.87 0.14
N PRO A 133 11.83 9.65 0.09
CA PRO A 133 11.57 10.51 -1.06
C PRO A 133 12.50 11.74 -1.14
N ASP A 134 13.11 12.15 -0.02
CA ASP A 134 14.05 13.28 0.00
C ASP A 134 15.41 12.89 -0.60
N ARG A 135 15.79 11.61 -0.51
CA ARG A 135 17.05 11.07 -1.05
C ARG A 135 16.85 10.24 -2.31
N ASN A 136 15.59 9.99 -2.68
CA ASN A 136 15.20 9.05 -3.72
C ASN A 136 15.89 7.68 -3.54
N ASP A 137 15.77 7.14 -2.33
CA ASP A 137 16.42 5.90 -1.92
C ASP A 137 15.40 4.85 -1.49
N LEU A 138 15.60 3.61 -1.93
CA LEU A 138 14.76 2.46 -1.59
C LEU A 138 15.58 1.40 -0.89
N VAL A 139 15.15 1.03 0.31
CA VAL A 139 15.66 -0.15 1.01
C VAL A 139 14.59 -1.23 0.99
N ALA A 140 14.95 -2.43 0.61
CA ALA A 140 14.04 -3.56 0.51
C ALA A 140 14.55 -4.74 1.35
N TYR A 141 13.62 -5.37 2.05
CA TYR A 141 13.87 -6.59 2.82
C TYR A 141 12.92 -7.68 2.37
N ARG A 142 13.41 -8.91 2.35
CA ARG A 142 12.62 -10.11 2.12
C ARG A 142 12.87 -11.13 3.21
N ARG A 143 11.81 -11.84 3.59
CA ARG A 143 11.90 -12.90 4.59
C ARG A 143 12.66 -14.12 4.07
N GLU A 144 13.65 -14.54 4.84
CA GLU A 144 14.37 -15.80 4.67
C GLU A 144 14.30 -16.57 6.01
N GLY A 145 13.45 -17.59 6.08
CA GLY A 145 13.14 -18.26 7.34
C GLY A 145 12.48 -17.30 8.35
N GLU A 146 13.14 -17.11 9.50
CA GLU A 146 12.61 -16.28 10.59
C GLU A 146 13.06 -14.80 10.54
N VAL A 147 13.95 -14.43 9.62
CA VAL A 147 14.55 -13.09 9.57
C VAL A 147 14.20 -12.34 8.28
N LEU A 148 14.25 -11.01 8.35
CA LEU A 148 14.19 -10.13 7.21
C LEU A 148 15.61 -9.82 6.72
N VAL A 149 15.93 -10.23 5.51
CA VAL A 149 17.23 -10.04 4.86
C VAL A 149 17.14 -8.89 3.88
N GLU A 150 18.10 -8.00 3.95
CA GLU A 150 18.20 -6.87 3.01
C GLU A 150 18.53 -7.34 1.60
N ILE A 151 17.87 -6.73 0.63
CA ILE A 151 18.14 -6.92 -0.79
C ILE A 151 19.13 -5.85 -1.22
N ALA A 152 20.35 -6.25 -1.57
CA ALA A 152 21.46 -5.33 -1.83
C ALA A 152 21.21 -4.38 -3.01
N GLU A 153 20.46 -4.82 -4.01
CA GLU A 153 20.16 -4.02 -5.22
C GLU A 153 18.64 -4.01 -5.45
N PRO A 154 17.91 -3.07 -4.81
CA PRO A 154 16.46 -3.02 -4.92
C PRO A 154 15.97 -2.39 -6.24
N ASN A 155 16.84 -1.70 -6.99
CA ASN A 155 16.49 -1.15 -8.31
C ASN A 155 16.26 -2.27 -9.33
N GLY A 156 15.11 -2.25 -9.99
CA GLY A 156 14.69 -3.32 -10.89
C GLY A 156 14.08 -4.54 -10.19
N LEU A 157 14.02 -4.55 -8.85
CA LEU A 157 13.43 -5.64 -8.09
C LEU A 157 11.96 -5.83 -8.46
N VAL A 158 11.57 -7.07 -8.71
CA VAL A 158 10.16 -7.46 -8.81
C VAL A 158 9.73 -8.08 -7.48
N SER A 159 8.70 -7.48 -6.85
CA SER A 159 8.11 -8.01 -5.63
C SER A 159 7.46 -9.38 -5.90
N PRO A 160 7.88 -10.47 -5.23
CA PRO A 160 7.27 -11.78 -5.39
C PRO A 160 5.78 -11.81 -5.01
N ARG A 161 5.38 -11.03 -4.01
CA ARG A 161 3.99 -10.99 -3.54
C ARG A 161 3.10 -10.08 -4.39
N LEU A 162 3.61 -8.91 -4.75
CA LEU A 162 2.81 -7.90 -5.44
C LEU A 162 2.87 -8.03 -6.96
N GLY A 163 3.94 -8.59 -7.50
CA GLY A 163 4.22 -8.61 -8.94
C GLY A 163 4.60 -7.25 -9.52
N VAL A 164 4.73 -6.22 -8.68
CA VAL A 164 5.20 -4.90 -9.11
C VAL A 164 6.71 -4.87 -9.22
N ARG A 165 7.22 -4.01 -10.11
CA ARG A 165 8.64 -3.74 -10.26
C ARG A 165 8.96 -2.35 -9.73
N PHE A 166 10.05 -2.24 -9.00
CA PHE A 166 10.57 -0.98 -8.47
C PHE A 166 11.69 -0.46 -9.36
N GLU A 167 11.56 0.77 -9.82
CA GLU A 167 12.58 1.44 -10.63
C GLU A 167 12.97 2.77 -9.98
N LEU A 168 14.26 2.87 -9.65
CA LEU A 168 14.87 4.11 -9.22
C LEU A 168 15.56 4.74 -10.43
N THR A 169 15.10 5.91 -10.83
CA THR A 169 15.76 6.75 -11.81
C THR A 169 16.58 7.81 -11.08
N GLU A 170 17.33 8.65 -11.80
CA GLU A 170 18.10 9.74 -11.19
C GLU A 170 17.19 10.72 -10.43
N ASP A 171 15.96 10.95 -10.92
CA ASP A 171 15.04 11.98 -10.43
C ASP A 171 13.78 11.43 -9.75
N SER A 172 13.51 10.12 -9.84
CA SER A 172 12.24 9.58 -9.37
C SER A 172 12.31 8.12 -8.97
N PHE A 173 11.35 7.73 -8.15
CA PHE A 173 11.01 6.33 -7.86
C PHE A 173 9.72 5.97 -8.59
N GLU A 174 9.74 4.87 -9.30
CA GLU A 174 8.58 4.37 -10.03
C GLU A 174 8.21 2.96 -9.56
N ILE A 175 6.92 2.73 -9.39
CA ILE A 175 6.36 1.42 -9.12
C ILE A 175 5.55 1.03 -10.35
N LEU A 176 6.01 0.00 -11.04
CA LEU A 176 5.38 -0.51 -12.26
C LEU A 176 4.54 -1.75 -11.95
N GLY A 177 3.29 -1.73 -12.36
CA GLY A 177 2.44 -2.91 -12.32
C GLY A 177 2.91 -4.03 -13.25
N PRO A 178 2.36 -5.24 -13.14
CA PRO A 178 2.67 -6.35 -14.04
C PRO A 178 2.38 -6.05 -15.53
N ASP A 179 1.48 -5.09 -15.79
CA ASP A 179 1.15 -4.59 -17.13
C ASP A 179 2.11 -3.49 -17.64
N GLY A 180 3.13 -3.16 -16.87
CA GLY A 180 4.12 -2.12 -17.16
C GLY A 180 3.63 -0.70 -16.91
N ARG A 181 2.42 -0.50 -16.43
CA ARG A 181 1.92 0.82 -16.08
C ARG A 181 2.46 1.24 -14.72
N ARG A 182 2.91 2.49 -14.62
CA ARG A 182 3.36 3.05 -13.36
C ARG A 182 2.19 3.42 -12.45
N PHE A 183 2.40 3.35 -11.15
CA PHE A 183 1.49 3.95 -10.19
C PHE A 183 1.51 5.47 -10.37
N GLN A 184 0.33 6.06 -10.42
CA GLN A 184 0.15 7.48 -10.69
C GLN A 184 -0.57 8.15 -9.54
N THR A 185 -0.29 9.42 -9.35
CA THR A 185 -1.09 10.25 -8.47
C THR A 185 -2.47 10.49 -9.10
N TYR A 186 -3.45 10.80 -8.25
CA TYR A 186 -4.80 11.16 -8.74
C TYR A 186 -4.77 12.32 -9.75
N VAL A 187 -3.87 13.30 -9.54
CA VAL A 187 -3.74 14.47 -10.43
C VAL A 187 -3.23 14.04 -11.82
N GLU A 188 -2.27 13.13 -11.88
CA GLU A 188 -1.76 12.57 -13.15
C GLU A 188 -2.84 11.76 -13.86
N LEU A 189 -3.56 10.91 -13.15
CA LEU A 189 -4.68 10.14 -13.69
C LEU A 189 -5.80 11.04 -14.24
N ALA A 190 -6.14 12.11 -13.52
CA ALA A 190 -7.14 13.08 -13.96
C ALA A 190 -6.70 13.78 -15.24
N ARG A 191 -5.44 14.19 -15.34
CA ARG A 191 -4.88 14.81 -16.55
C ARG A 191 -4.89 13.86 -17.74
N GLU A 192 -4.42 12.62 -17.55
CA GLU A 192 -4.42 11.60 -18.60
C GLU A 192 -5.84 11.31 -19.10
N ARG A 193 -6.81 11.20 -18.20
CA ARG A 193 -8.23 11.05 -18.56
C ARG A 193 -8.72 12.21 -19.42
N ASP A 194 -8.43 13.46 -19.05
CA ASP A 194 -8.90 14.64 -19.77
C ASP A 194 -8.24 14.75 -21.16
N GLU A 195 -6.98 14.36 -21.29
CA GLU A 195 -6.28 14.26 -22.57
C GLU A 195 -6.89 13.18 -23.48
N LEU A 196 -7.16 11.99 -22.92
CA LEU A 196 -7.82 10.90 -23.65
C LEU A 196 -9.23 11.28 -24.09
N GLN A 197 -10.00 11.96 -23.23
CA GLN A 197 -11.34 12.46 -23.59
C GLN A 197 -11.25 13.46 -24.75
N THR A 198 -10.35 14.44 -24.66
CA THR A 198 -10.13 15.42 -25.74
C THR A 198 -9.75 14.75 -27.07
N ARG A 199 -8.92 13.71 -27.00
CA ARG A 199 -8.53 12.93 -28.19
C ARG A 199 -9.71 12.15 -28.76
N ALA A 200 -10.51 11.53 -27.90
CA ALA A 200 -11.71 10.80 -28.32
C ALA A 200 -12.71 11.73 -29.02
N ASP A 201 -13.00 12.91 -28.45
CA ASP A 201 -13.89 13.89 -29.01
C ASP A 201 -13.43 14.36 -30.41
N ARG A 202 -12.11 14.66 -30.56
CA ARG A 202 -11.55 15.03 -31.87
C ARG A 202 -11.68 13.93 -32.92
N LEU A 203 -11.52 12.66 -32.52
CA LEU A 203 -11.70 11.53 -33.43
C LEU A 203 -13.15 11.35 -33.80
N ALA A 204 -14.09 11.49 -32.87
CA ALA A 204 -15.52 11.43 -33.12
C ALA A 204 -15.95 12.52 -34.10
N ASP A 205 -15.47 13.76 -33.93
CA ASP A 205 -15.76 14.86 -34.85
C ASP A 205 -15.25 14.61 -36.28
N ARG A 206 -14.04 14.03 -36.40
CA ARG A 206 -13.50 13.63 -37.70
C ARG A 206 -14.33 12.53 -38.37
N LEU A 207 -14.79 11.53 -37.62
CA LEU A 207 -15.66 10.48 -38.14
C LEU A 207 -16.99 11.06 -38.61
N ARG A 208 -17.61 11.94 -37.82
CA ARG A 208 -18.85 12.65 -38.21
C ARG A 208 -18.67 13.47 -39.50
N ALA A 209 -17.53 14.16 -39.62
CA ALA A 209 -17.21 14.92 -40.84
C ALA A 209 -17.04 14.04 -42.10
N LEU A 210 -16.72 12.76 -41.93
CA LEU A 210 -16.64 11.75 -42.97
C LEU A 210 -17.97 11.01 -43.20
N GLY A 211 -19.05 11.40 -42.50
CA GLY A 211 -20.35 10.76 -42.58
C GLY A 211 -20.45 9.42 -41.81
N ILE A 212 -19.49 9.15 -40.95
CA ILE A 212 -19.46 7.94 -40.14
C ILE A 212 -19.97 8.28 -38.73
N ASN A 213 -20.95 7.53 -38.25
CA ASN A 213 -21.43 7.69 -36.86
C ASN A 213 -20.46 6.98 -35.89
N PRO A 214 -19.75 7.69 -34.98
CA PRO A 214 -18.82 7.08 -34.05
C PRO A 214 -19.49 6.21 -32.98
N ASP A 215 -20.80 6.32 -32.77
CA ASP A 215 -21.57 5.60 -31.77
C ASP A 215 -22.24 4.32 -32.32
N GLU A 216 -22.09 4.04 -33.64
CA GLU A 216 -22.54 2.81 -34.28
C GLU A 216 -21.37 1.85 -34.49
N SER A 217 -21.06 1.04 -33.48
CA SER A 217 -20.09 -0.09 -33.56
C SER A 217 -20.58 -1.33 -32.81
#